data_d500caf6cb9544de96cac266dbbb677d
#
_entry.id   d500caf6cb9544de96cac266dbbb677d
#
_cell.length_a   1.000
_cell.length_b   1.000
_cell.length_c   1.000
_cell.angle_alpha   90.00
_cell.angle_beta   90.00
_cell.angle_gamma   90.00
#
_symmetry.space_group_name_H-M   'P 1'
#
loop_
_entity.id
_entity.type
_entity.pdbx_description
1 polymer ?
#
loop_
_entity_poly.entity_id
_entity_poly.type
_entity_poly.pdbx_seq_one_letter_code
_entity_poly.pdbx_strand_id
1 'polypeptide(L)'
;MKYRKSLLISSFEAFCLILLEVKKQIENEAFFNVNDTDDDKNAKIAAFQNRLYLFVKEKDSTIAYDSGKLASDTFQEVIYIMISLADEIFLSFEWVGKTYWRAHLLEQKFFGTNQAGEKLLANLDKFLQERHVQDSEIGLIYLYALSLGFQGKLRYEAELDFYLRALKEQVFFTIYKQAPKLYKKQEILFDQAIENVFVEKAQSRDNRMRFMMRVLLVCCGAYLFASHILWHVETNATWKIIKNKSSKPVFVGIADAINSQNTHSKNAHEHKVVEVK
;
A
#
# COMPACT_ATOMS: atom_id res chain seq x y z
N MET A 1 21.67 2.09 -30.37
CA MET A 1 22.95 2.24 -29.65
C MET A 1 22.81 1.41 -28.35
N LYS A 2 23.53 0.28 -28.26
CA LYS A 2 23.44 -0.60 -27.08
C LYS A 2 24.21 0.11 -25.95
N TYR A 3 23.51 0.67 -24.96
CA TYR A 3 24.16 1.24 -23.79
C TYR A 3 24.99 0.14 -23.11
N ARG A 4 26.30 0.31 -23.08
CA ARG A 4 27.20 -0.55 -22.32
C ARG A 4 26.96 -0.22 -20.85
N LYS A 5 26.20 -1.08 -20.13
CA LYS A 5 25.97 -0.89 -18.68
C LYS A 5 27.33 -0.78 -18.00
N SER A 6 27.46 0.14 -17.06
CA SER A 6 28.70 0.28 -16.30
C SER A 6 28.96 -0.95 -15.44
N LEU A 7 30.21 -1.13 -15.05
CA LEU A 7 30.62 -2.24 -14.20
C LEU A 7 29.94 -2.15 -12.81
N LEU A 8 29.71 -0.93 -12.30
CA LEU A 8 29.03 -0.68 -11.03
C LEU A 8 27.58 -1.17 -11.06
N ILE A 9 26.81 -0.72 -12.06
CA ILE A 9 25.40 -1.11 -12.22
C ILE A 9 25.27 -2.61 -12.47
N SER A 10 26.10 -3.17 -13.36
CA SER A 10 26.03 -4.60 -13.67
C SER A 10 26.40 -5.50 -12.49
N SER A 11 27.34 -5.05 -11.64
CA SER A 11 27.67 -5.77 -10.39
C SER A 11 26.53 -5.70 -9.37
N PHE A 12 25.89 -4.53 -9.23
CA PHE A 12 24.72 -4.38 -8.36
C PHE A 12 23.55 -5.24 -8.84
N GLU A 13 23.23 -5.22 -10.13
CA GLU A 13 22.17 -6.05 -10.73
C GLU A 13 22.43 -7.55 -10.50
N ALA A 14 23.65 -8.01 -10.76
CA ALA A 14 24.01 -9.42 -10.55
C ALA A 14 23.86 -9.83 -9.07
N PHE A 15 24.24 -8.94 -8.14
CA PHE A 15 24.05 -9.16 -6.72
C PHE A 15 22.55 -9.26 -6.36
N CYS A 16 21.73 -8.33 -6.85
CA CYS A 16 20.29 -8.35 -6.64
C CYS A 16 19.62 -9.62 -7.19
N LEU A 17 20.05 -10.11 -8.35
CA LEU A 17 19.54 -11.36 -8.91
C LEU A 17 19.82 -12.55 -7.98
N ILE A 18 21.01 -12.63 -7.36
CA ILE A 18 21.33 -13.66 -6.37
C ILE A 18 20.39 -13.56 -5.15
N LEU A 19 20.15 -12.36 -4.64
CA LEU A 19 19.24 -12.16 -3.50
C LEU A 19 17.82 -12.60 -3.82
N LEU A 20 17.30 -12.19 -4.98
CA LEU A 20 15.93 -12.49 -5.41
C LEU A 20 15.73 -13.97 -5.71
N GLU A 21 16.72 -14.63 -6.29
CA GLU A 21 16.70 -16.09 -6.51
C GLU A 21 16.54 -16.83 -5.17
N VAL A 22 17.39 -16.52 -4.19
CA VAL A 22 17.33 -17.19 -2.88
C VAL A 22 16.05 -16.83 -2.13
N LYS A 23 15.62 -15.56 -2.18
CA LYS A 23 14.34 -15.16 -1.61
C LYS A 23 13.18 -15.98 -2.18
N LYS A 24 13.14 -16.17 -3.50
CA LYS A 24 12.14 -16.99 -4.19
C LYS A 24 12.22 -18.47 -3.77
N GLN A 25 13.43 -19.02 -3.60
CA GLN A 25 13.61 -20.39 -3.09
C GLN A 25 13.08 -20.54 -1.67
N ILE A 26 13.28 -19.55 -0.79
CA ILE A 26 12.74 -19.54 0.57
C ILE A 26 11.21 -19.45 0.54
N GLU A 27 10.64 -18.58 -0.25
CA GLU A 27 9.17 -18.38 -0.38
C GLU A 27 8.48 -19.62 -0.96
N ASN A 28 9.16 -20.38 -1.80
CA ASN A 28 8.65 -21.63 -2.38
C ASN A 28 9.04 -22.89 -1.56
N GLU A 29 9.56 -22.72 -0.33
CA GLU A 29 10.02 -23.80 0.54
C GLU A 29 11.11 -24.70 -0.09
N ALA A 30 11.80 -24.21 -1.14
CA ALA A 30 12.82 -24.96 -1.88
C ALA A 30 14.24 -24.73 -1.36
N PHE A 31 14.44 -23.79 -0.44
CA PHE A 31 15.76 -23.46 0.09
C PHE A 31 16.25 -24.49 1.13
N PHE A 32 15.33 -25.06 1.90
CA PHE A 32 15.62 -26.09 2.88
C PHE A 32 15.04 -27.44 2.45
N ASN A 33 15.70 -28.52 2.81
CA ASN A 33 15.13 -29.87 2.63
C ASN A 33 14.22 -30.19 3.82
N VAL A 34 13.23 -31.06 3.59
CA VAL A 34 12.26 -31.48 4.64
C VAL A 34 12.97 -32.10 5.85
N ASN A 35 14.12 -32.76 5.65
CA ASN A 35 14.88 -33.45 6.69
C ASN A 35 16.02 -32.61 7.29
N ASP A 36 16.16 -31.33 6.91
CA ASP A 36 17.22 -30.48 7.44
C ASP A 36 16.98 -30.23 8.94
N THR A 37 18.00 -30.52 9.74
CA THR A 37 18.05 -30.10 11.15
C THR A 37 18.24 -28.57 11.23
N ASP A 38 18.07 -28.00 12.41
CA ASP A 38 18.30 -26.55 12.58
C ASP A 38 19.76 -26.17 12.33
N ASP A 39 20.72 -27.06 12.66
CA ASP A 39 22.13 -26.86 12.33
C ASP A 39 22.37 -26.90 10.82
N ASP A 40 21.72 -27.81 10.08
CA ASP A 40 21.82 -27.88 8.61
C ASP A 40 21.24 -26.60 7.97
N LYS A 41 20.12 -26.10 8.46
CA LYS A 41 19.50 -24.85 8.00
C LYS A 41 20.45 -23.66 8.25
N ASN A 42 21.01 -23.56 9.45
CA ASN A 42 21.96 -22.51 9.79
C ASN A 42 23.21 -22.58 8.93
N ALA A 43 23.74 -23.78 8.66
CA ALA A 43 24.88 -23.99 7.77
C ALA A 43 24.58 -23.54 6.33
N LYS A 44 23.38 -23.81 5.80
CA LYS A 44 22.95 -23.34 4.48
C LYS A 44 22.86 -21.81 4.41
N ILE A 45 22.33 -21.17 5.46
CA ILE A 45 22.26 -19.71 5.55
C ILE A 45 23.67 -19.12 5.60
N ALA A 46 24.55 -19.67 6.43
CA ALA A 46 25.95 -19.23 6.50
C ALA A 46 26.69 -19.40 5.17
N ALA A 47 26.46 -20.51 4.46
CA ALA A 47 27.01 -20.75 3.12
C ALA A 47 26.51 -19.71 2.11
N PHE A 48 25.22 -19.37 2.16
CA PHE A 48 24.66 -18.32 1.30
C PHE A 48 25.25 -16.93 1.63
N GLN A 49 25.33 -16.56 2.90
CA GLN A 49 26.00 -15.32 3.30
C GLN A 49 27.46 -15.26 2.86
N ASN A 50 28.17 -16.41 2.91
CA ASN A 50 29.54 -16.49 2.42
C ASN A 50 29.64 -16.36 0.91
N ARG A 51 28.67 -16.92 0.14
CA ARG A 51 28.56 -16.71 -1.32
C ARG A 51 28.43 -15.23 -1.67
N LEU A 52 27.58 -14.50 -0.95
CA LEU A 52 27.42 -13.03 -1.14
C LEU A 52 28.72 -12.29 -0.80
N TYR A 53 29.37 -12.69 0.30
CA TYR A 53 30.65 -12.11 0.72
C TYR A 53 31.74 -12.29 -0.36
N LEU A 54 31.91 -13.50 -0.88
CA LEU A 54 32.90 -13.79 -1.91
C LEU A 54 32.59 -13.07 -3.23
N PHE A 55 31.30 -13.02 -3.62
CA PHE A 55 30.88 -12.27 -4.79
C PHE A 55 31.30 -10.80 -4.70
N VAL A 56 31.01 -10.14 -3.58
CA VAL A 56 31.36 -8.72 -3.39
C VAL A 56 32.88 -8.53 -3.38
N LYS A 57 33.63 -9.41 -2.72
CA LYS A 57 35.10 -9.32 -2.69
C LYS A 57 35.74 -9.54 -4.07
N GLU A 58 35.21 -10.45 -4.86
CA GLU A 58 35.65 -10.65 -6.27
C GLU A 58 35.43 -9.39 -7.08
N LYS A 59 34.22 -8.77 -7.00
CA LYS A 59 33.90 -7.56 -7.75
C LYS A 59 34.75 -6.37 -7.32
N ASP A 60 34.97 -6.21 -6.02
CA ASP A 60 35.83 -5.16 -5.46
C ASP A 60 37.26 -5.27 -6.02
N SER A 61 37.83 -6.47 -6.00
CA SER A 61 39.18 -6.73 -6.54
C SER A 61 39.25 -6.46 -8.04
N THR A 62 38.23 -6.84 -8.81
CA THR A 62 38.16 -6.63 -10.26
C THR A 62 38.08 -5.13 -10.59
N ILE A 63 37.24 -4.38 -9.89
CA ILE A 63 37.06 -2.95 -10.12
C ILE A 63 38.32 -2.17 -9.72
N ALA A 64 38.95 -2.54 -8.61
CA ALA A 64 40.21 -1.92 -8.18
C ALA A 64 41.33 -2.11 -9.21
N TYR A 65 41.40 -3.30 -9.83
CA TYR A 65 42.39 -3.62 -10.86
C TYR A 65 42.10 -2.90 -12.18
N ASP A 66 40.85 -2.97 -12.66
CA ASP A 66 40.50 -2.47 -14.00
C ASP A 66 40.31 -0.97 -14.09
N SER A 67 39.83 -0.32 -13.02
CA SER A 67 39.33 1.07 -13.05
C SER A 67 40.07 2.02 -12.10
N GLY A 68 40.98 1.50 -11.28
CA GLY A 68 41.83 2.30 -10.38
C GLY A 68 41.15 2.73 -9.07
N LYS A 69 41.88 3.49 -8.26
CA LYS A 69 41.48 3.79 -6.88
C LYS A 69 40.17 4.57 -6.75
N LEU A 70 39.94 5.56 -7.62
CA LEU A 70 38.71 6.39 -7.56
C LEU A 70 37.44 5.54 -7.79
N ALA A 71 37.50 4.62 -8.74
CA ALA A 71 36.41 3.71 -9.01
C ALA A 71 36.21 2.70 -7.86
N SER A 72 37.30 2.26 -7.23
CA SER A 72 37.25 1.41 -6.03
C SER A 72 36.60 2.16 -4.85
N ASP A 73 36.96 3.41 -4.61
CA ASP A 73 36.37 4.22 -3.55
C ASP A 73 34.84 4.40 -3.77
N THR A 74 34.44 4.68 -5.00
CA THR A 74 33.02 4.75 -5.41
C THR A 74 32.32 3.39 -5.22
N PHE A 75 33.01 2.30 -5.55
CA PHE A 75 32.45 0.95 -5.40
C PHE A 75 32.25 0.56 -3.94
N GLN A 76 33.04 1.08 -2.97
CA GLN A 76 32.78 0.86 -1.55
C GLN A 76 31.40 1.36 -1.11
N GLU A 77 30.92 2.46 -1.67
CA GLU A 77 29.56 2.94 -1.43
C GLU A 77 28.52 1.98 -2.03
N VAL A 78 28.76 1.47 -3.24
CA VAL A 78 27.90 0.46 -3.87
C VAL A 78 27.86 -0.83 -3.05
N ILE A 79 29.01 -1.29 -2.53
CA ILE A 79 29.09 -2.44 -1.62
C ILE A 79 28.22 -2.18 -0.37
N TYR A 80 28.32 -0.98 0.19
CA TYR A 80 27.53 -0.64 1.38
C TYR A 80 26.02 -0.73 1.08
N ILE A 81 25.60 -0.22 -0.09
CA ILE A 81 24.19 -0.32 -0.53
C ILE A 81 23.77 -1.77 -0.73
N MET A 82 24.60 -2.59 -1.39
CA MET A 82 24.35 -4.03 -1.62
C MET A 82 24.11 -4.78 -0.30
N ILE A 83 25.03 -4.63 0.63
CA ILE A 83 25.01 -5.33 1.92
C ILE A 83 23.81 -4.87 2.75
N SER A 84 23.58 -3.56 2.84
CA SER A 84 22.43 -3.00 3.55
C SER A 84 21.11 -3.49 2.99
N LEU A 85 21.00 -3.57 1.65
CA LEU A 85 19.80 -4.08 0.97
C LEU A 85 19.58 -5.57 1.24
N ALA A 86 20.66 -6.37 1.28
CA ALA A 86 20.56 -7.80 1.58
C ALA A 86 20.02 -8.01 3.00
N ASP A 87 20.61 -7.35 3.99
CA ASP A 87 20.13 -7.44 5.37
C ASP A 87 18.69 -6.97 5.51
N GLU A 88 18.32 -5.86 4.84
CA GLU A 88 16.95 -5.36 4.83
C GLU A 88 15.96 -6.37 4.24
N ILE A 89 16.27 -6.98 3.10
CA ILE A 89 15.40 -7.95 2.44
C ILE A 89 15.16 -9.15 3.35
N PHE A 90 16.22 -9.79 3.87
CA PHE A 90 16.08 -11.01 4.67
C PHE A 90 15.55 -10.77 6.09
N LEU A 91 15.54 -9.53 6.57
CA LEU A 91 14.87 -9.14 7.82
C LEU A 91 13.42 -8.69 7.60
N SER A 92 12.99 -8.39 6.36
CA SER A 92 11.68 -7.78 6.07
C SER A 92 10.51 -8.75 6.08
N PHE A 93 10.75 -10.04 5.90
CA PHE A 93 9.71 -11.08 5.85
C PHE A 93 9.95 -12.19 6.87
N GLU A 94 8.91 -13.00 7.15
CA GLU A 94 9.02 -14.12 8.08
C GLU A 94 9.49 -15.38 7.34
N TRP A 95 10.55 -16.00 7.84
CA TRP A 95 11.12 -17.24 7.35
C TRP A 95 11.96 -17.93 8.42
N VAL A 96 12.21 -19.20 8.28
CA VAL A 96 12.89 -20.04 9.29
C VAL A 96 14.27 -19.50 9.68
N GLY A 97 15.02 -18.94 8.72
CA GLY A 97 16.38 -18.43 8.94
C GLY A 97 16.46 -17.00 9.48
N LYS A 98 15.37 -16.30 9.68
CA LYS A 98 15.37 -14.88 10.06
C LYS A 98 16.11 -14.61 11.38
N THR A 99 15.95 -15.48 12.37
CA THR A 99 16.63 -15.34 13.67
C THR A 99 18.14 -15.50 13.53
N TYR A 100 18.57 -16.50 12.76
CA TYR A 100 19.99 -16.70 12.46
C TYR A 100 20.56 -15.51 11.69
N TRP A 101 19.85 -15.03 10.64
CA TRP A 101 20.29 -13.87 9.85
C TRP A 101 20.46 -12.62 10.70
N ARG A 102 19.50 -12.36 11.60
CA ARG A 102 19.55 -11.21 12.53
C ARG A 102 20.76 -11.27 13.48
N ALA A 103 21.16 -12.46 13.90
CA ALA A 103 22.33 -12.65 14.75
C ALA A 103 23.67 -12.53 13.99
N HIS A 104 23.64 -12.66 12.64
CA HIS A 104 24.82 -12.70 11.78
C HIS A 104 24.64 -11.79 10.57
N LEU A 105 24.43 -10.48 10.80
CA LEU A 105 24.23 -9.50 9.73
C LEU A 105 25.43 -9.42 8.80
N LEU A 106 25.19 -9.27 7.50
CA LEU A 106 26.25 -9.03 6.52
C LEU A 106 26.94 -7.70 6.79
N GLU A 107 26.23 -6.66 7.21
CA GLU A 107 26.83 -5.37 7.59
C GLU A 107 27.88 -5.56 8.70
N GLN A 108 27.56 -6.34 9.75
CA GLN A 108 28.50 -6.64 10.82
C GLN A 108 29.75 -7.36 10.29
N LYS A 109 29.57 -8.30 9.36
CA LYS A 109 30.66 -9.09 8.77
C LYS A 109 31.58 -8.24 7.88
N PHE A 110 31.01 -7.27 7.12
CA PHE A 110 31.77 -6.45 6.17
C PHE A 110 32.39 -5.20 6.81
N PHE A 111 31.62 -4.53 7.65
CA PHE A 111 31.94 -3.19 8.15
C PHE A 111 32.06 -3.10 9.66
N GLY A 112 31.75 -4.17 10.41
CA GLY A 112 31.80 -4.18 11.86
C GLY A 112 30.73 -3.30 12.54
N THR A 113 29.69 -2.90 11.80
CA THR A 113 28.61 -1.99 12.26
C THR A 113 27.23 -2.63 12.09
N ASN A 114 26.21 -2.06 12.77
CA ASN A 114 24.81 -2.47 12.69
C ASN A 114 23.93 -1.24 12.49
N GLN A 115 24.35 -0.31 11.64
CA GLN A 115 23.69 1.00 11.44
C GLN A 115 23.20 1.21 10.00
N ALA A 116 23.09 0.13 9.20
CA ALA A 116 22.75 0.22 7.78
C ALA A 116 21.49 1.04 7.52
N GLY A 117 20.46 0.87 8.35
CA GLY A 117 19.20 1.57 8.21
C GLY A 117 19.28 3.09 8.33
N GLU A 118 20.24 3.61 9.11
CA GLU A 118 20.46 5.05 9.28
C GLU A 118 21.53 5.57 8.32
N LYS A 119 22.65 4.89 8.24
CA LYS A 119 23.82 5.33 7.48
C LYS A 119 23.56 5.35 5.98
N LEU A 120 22.82 4.40 5.43
CA LEU A 120 22.48 4.41 4.01
C LEU A 120 21.60 5.61 3.65
N LEU A 121 20.62 5.96 4.47
CA LEU A 121 19.79 7.15 4.26
C LEU A 121 20.58 8.43 4.45
N ALA A 122 21.52 8.48 5.40
CA ALA A 122 22.40 9.63 5.58
C ALA A 122 23.35 9.84 4.37
N ASN A 123 23.88 8.74 3.81
CA ASN A 123 24.69 8.80 2.59
C ASN A 123 23.85 9.26 1.39
N LEU A 124 22.61 8.78 1.29
CA LEU A 124 21.68 9.23 0.24
C LEU A 124 21.35 10.72 0.38
N ASP A 125 21.09 11.22 1.59
CA ASP A 125 20.86 12.64 1.84
C ASP A 125 22.07 13.46 1.44
N LYS A 126 23.29 13.01 1.76
CA LYS A 126 24.53 13.64 1.32
C LYS A 126 24.65 13.68 -0.20
N PHE A 127 24.40 12.55 -0.89
CA PHE A 127 24.35 12.48 -2.35
C PHE A 127 23.38 13.50 -2.96
N LEU A 128 22.19 13.64 -2.38
CA LEU A 128 21.16 14.59 -2.85
C LEU A 128 21.57 16.05 -2.65
N GLN A 129 22.33 16.35 -1.59
CA GLN A 129 22.82 17.70 -1.28
C GLN A 129 24.00 18.11 -2.15
N GLU A 130 24.97 17.23 -2.34
CA GLU A 130 26.23 17.50 -3.05
C GLU A 130 26.04 17.61 -4.57
N ARG A 131 24.98 17.03 -5.14
CA ARG A 131 24.56 17.16 -6.56
C ARG A 131 25.68 16.97 -7.58
N HIS A 132 26.60 16.08 -7.35
CA HIS A 132 27.65 15.80 -8.32
C HIS A 132 27.08 15.05 -9.53
N VAL A 133 27.08 15.71 -10.70
CA VAL A 133 26.56 15.15 -11.97
C VAL A 133 27.33 13.89 -12.40
N GLN A 134 28.52 13.67 -11.86
CA GLN A 134 29.37 12.51 -12.16
C GLN A 134 28.89 11.23 -11.48
N ASP A 135 28.03 11.31 -10.45
CA ASP A 135 27.60 10.18 -9.63
C ASP A 135 26.21 9.65 -10.01
N SER A 136 25.78 9.90 -11.25
CA SER A 136 24.45 9.44 -11.73
C SER A 136 24.24 7.92 -11.61
N GLU A 137 25.32 7.14 -11.68
CA GLU A 137 25.27 5.68 -11.51
C GLU A 137 24.99 5.27 -10.06
N ILE A 138 25.61 5.94 -9.07
CA ILE A 138 25.31 5.72 -7.66
C ILE A 138 23.87 6.12 -7.36
N GLY A 139 23.43 7.27 -7.88
CA GLY A 139 22.03 7.70 -7.75
C GLY A 139 21.05 6.67 -8.29
N LEU A 140 21.36 6.05 -9.43
CA LEU A 140 20.55 4.99 -10.01
C LEU A 140 20.54 3.73 -9.11
N ILE A 141 21.67 3.37 -8.51
CA ILE A 141 21.77 2.25 -7.57
C ILE A 141 20.97 2.52 -6.30
N TYR A 142 20.97 3.75 -5.76
CA TYR A 142 20.08 4.15 -4.68
C TYR A 142 18.61 4.03 -5.05
N LEU A 143 18.24 4.49 -6.25
CA LEU A 143 16.87 4.38 -6.75
C LEU A 143 16.42 2.92 -6.84
N TYR A 144 17.31 2.03 -7.29
CA TYR A 144 17.07 0.60 -7.33
C TYR A 144 16.90 0.02 -5.92
N ALA A 145 17.80 0.33 -4.98
CA ALA A 145 17.71 -0.16 -3.61
C ALA A 145 16.39 0.24 -2.93
N LEU A 146 15.98 1.51 -3.06
CA LEU A 146 14.68 1.99 -2.58
C LEU A 146 13.50 1.30 -3.27
N SER A 147 13.63 0.98 -4.56
CA SER A 147 12.59 0.30 -5.33
C SER A 147 12.50 -1.18 -5.00
N LEU A 148 13.61 -1.80 -4.63
CA LEU A 148 13.69 -3.18 -4.15
C LEU A 148 13.24 -3.36 -2.69
N GLY A 149 12.83 -2.28 -2.03
CA GLY A 149 12.17 -2.33 -0.73
C GLY A 149 13.05 -1.93 0.45
N PHE A 150 14.19 -1.29 0.21
CA PHE A 150 14.95 -0.70 1.31
C PHE A 150 14.16 0.42 1.98
N GLN A 151 13.97 0.35 3.28
CA GLN A 151 13.21 1.28 4.10
C GLN A 151 14.08 1.92 5.20
N GLY A 152 15.02 1.15 5.74
CA GLY A 152 15.87 1.57 6.85
C GLY A 152 15.07 2.12 8.03
N LYS A 153 15.49 3.26 8.58
CA LYS A 153 14.81 3.93 9.70
C LYS A 153 13.40 4.44 9.35
N LEU A 154 13.11 4.67 8.07
CA LEU A 154 11.78 5.14 7.62
C LEU A 154 10.67 4.10 7.86
N ARG A 155 11.01 2.83 8.11
CA ARG A 155 10.06 1.75 8.43
C ARG A 155 9.12 2.10 9.58
N TYR A 156 9.56 2.93 10.51
CA TYR A 156 8.82 3.31 11.72
C TYR A 156 7.99 4.60 11.55
N GLU A 157 8.07 5.24 10.37
CA GLU A 157 7.31 6.45 10.08
C GLU A 157 5.85 6.12 9.75
N ALA A 158 4.92 6.93 10.24
CA ALA A 158 3.49 6.72 10.03
C ALA A 158 3.08 6.83 8.55
N GLU A 159 3.78 7.64 7.77
CA GLU A 159 3.53 7.88 6.34
C GLU A 159 4.65 7.33 5.46
N LEU A 160 5.12 6.11 5.76
CA LEU A 160 6.24 5.46 5.07
C LEU A 160 6.13 5.52 3.54
N ASP A 161 4.97 5.17 2.98
CA ASP A 161 4.76 5.13 1.53
C ASP A 161 4.91 6.53 0.89
N PHE A 162 4.50 7.58 1.59
CA PHE A 162 4.66 8.97 1.15
C PHE A 162 6.14 9.38 1.14
N TYR A 163 6.86 9.12 2.25
CA TYR A 163 8.27 9.45 2.35
C TYR A 163 9.13 8.70 1.33
N LEU A 164 8.89 7.39 1.15
CA LEU A 164 9.63 6.61 0.15
C LEU A 164 9.35 7.07 -1.27
N ARG A 165 8.11 7.47 -1.58
CA ARG A 165 7.78 8.03 -2.89
C ARG A 165 8.49 9.35 -3.13
N ALA A 166 8.41 10.27 -2.18
CA ALA A 166 9.06 11.57 -2.27
C ALA A 166 10.57 11.42 -2.44
N LEU A 167 11.20 10.51 -1.68
CA LEU A 167 12.63 10.24 -1.76
C LEU A 167 13.03 9.67 -3.14
N LYS A 168 12.27 8.71 -3.67
CA LYS A 168 12.49 8.16 -5.03
C LYS A 168 12.36 9.24 -6.12
N GLU A 169 11.35 10.10 -6.01
CA GLU A 169 11.15 11.21 -6.94
C GLU A 169 12.31 12.20 -6.88
N GLN A 170 12.82 12.51 -5.68
CA GLN A 170 13.96 13.41 -5.50
C GLN A 170 15.24 12.83 -6.09
N VAL A 171 15.53 11.53 -5.86
CA VAL A 171 16.67 10.83 -6.46
C VAL A 171 16.54 10.83 -7.98
N PHE A 172 15.39 10.48 -8.52
CA PHE A 172 15.12 10.47 -9.95
C PHE A 172 15.33 11.85 -10.57
N PHE A 173 14.79 12.91 -9.96
CA PHE A 173 14.97 14.27 -10.42
C PHE A 173 16.46 14.70 -10.41
N THR A 174 17.20 14.30 -9.37
CA THR A 174 18.64 14.60 -9.26
C THR A 174 19.43 13.95 -10.39
N ILE A 175 19.12 12.69 -10.74
CA ILE A 175 19.81 11.95 -11.80
C ILE A 175 19.46 12.51 -13.19
N TYR A 176 18.18 12.67 -13.47
CA TYR A 176 17.69 12.97 -14.82
C TYR A 176 17.38 14.45 -15.05
N LYS A 177 17.46 15.29 -14.02
CA LYS A 177 17.10 16.72 -14.05
C LYS A 177 15.72 17.00 -14.66
N GLN A 178 14.82 16.02 -14.58
CA GLN A 178 13.47 16.07 -15.13
C GLN A 178 12.49 15.47 -14.14
N ALA A 179 11.29 16.03 -14.09
CA ALA A 179 10.22 15.40 -13.33
C ALA A 179 9.92 13.99 -13.89
N PRO A 180 9.63 13.00 -13.06
CA PRO A 180 9.39 11.63 -13.50
C PRO A 180 8.12 11.55 -14.35
N LYS A 181 8.22 11.82 -15.65
CA LYS A 181 7.12 11.58 -16.62
C LYS A 181 6.90 10.09 -16.90
N LEU A 182 7.82 9.25 -16.45
CA LEU A 182 7.92 7.82 -16.78
C LEU A 182 6.98 6.92 -15.98
N TYR A 183 6.31 7.42 -14.94
CA TYR A 183 5.28 6.63 -14.24
C TYR A 183 4.08 6.25 -15.12
N LYS A 184 3.98 6.79 -16.35
CA LYS A 184 2.95 6.41 -17.33
C LYS A 184 3.38 5.37 -18.35
N LYS A 185 4.68 5.07 -18.47
CA LYS A 185 5.19 4.05 -19.36
C LYS A 185 6.07 3.14 -18.52
N GLN A 186 5.59 1.93 -18.28
CA GLN A 186 6.34 0.83 -17.69
C GLN A 186 7.52 0.46 -18.61
N GLU A 187 8.52 1.32 -18.70
CA GLU A 187 9.84 0.89 -19.13
C GLU A 187 10.49 0.20 -17.94
N ILE A 188 10.44 -1.10 -17.99
CA ILE A 188 10.95 -2.05 -17.02
C ILE A 188 12.46 -1.79 -16.88
N LEU A 189 12.86 -1.29 -15.71
CA LEU A 189 14.26 -1.03 -15.37
C LEU A 189 15.06 -2.34 -15.21
N PHE A 190 14.38 -3.46 -15.06
CA PHE A 190 14.92 -4.79 -15.00
C PHE A 190 14.09 -5.72 -15.90
N ASP A 191 14.76 -6.43 -16.82
CA ASP A 191 14.13 -7.44 -17.66
C ASP A 191 13.41 -8.49 -16.79
N GLN A 192 12.20 -8.82 -17.16
CA GLN A 192 11.27 -9.90 -16.77
C GLN A 192 11.46 -10.65 -15.42
N ALA A 193 12.68 -10.73 -14.87
CA ALA A 193 12.94 -11.49 -13.64
C ALA A 193 12.43 -10.82 -12.37
N ILE A 194 12.23 -9.50 -12.38
CA ILE A 194 11.79 -8.71 -11.20
C ILE A 194 10.29 -8.47 -11.25
N GLU A 195 9.67 -8.51 -12.41
CA GLU A 195 8.24 -8.24 -12.60
C GLU A 195 7.35 -9.14 -11.74
N ASN A 196 7.75 -10.40 -11.54
CA ASN A 196 6.96 -11.39 -10.79
C ASN A 196 7.07 -11.25 -9.26
N VAL A 197 8.11 -10.59 -8.72
CA VAL A 197 8.36 -10.55 -7.28
C VAL A 197 7.71 -9.33 -6.59
N PHE A 198 7.59 -8.20 -7.29
CA PHE A 198 7.10 -6.95 -6.71
C PHE A 198 5.65 -6.62 -7.04
N VAL A 199 5.13 -7.08 -8.18
CA VAL A 199 3.74 -6.86 -8.59
C VAL A 199 2.77 -7.58 -7.65
N GLU A 200 3.13 -8.75 -7.13
CA GLU A 200 2.23 -9.56 -6.32
C GLU A 200 1.91 -8.94 -4.95
N LYS A 201 2.87 -8.28 -4.30
CA LYS A 201 2.67 -7.71 -2.95
C LYS A 201 1.95 -6.35 -2.95
N ALA A 202 2.20 -5.53 -3.96
CA ALA A 202 1.49 -4.25 -4.14
C ALA A 202 0.05 -4.48 -4.63
N GLN A 203 -0.16 -5.46 -5.51
CA GLN A 203 -1.47 -5.81 -6.06
C GLN A 203 -2.41 -6.46 -5.04
N SER A 204 -1.87 -7.25 -4.10
CA SER A 204 -2.67 -7.91 -3.05
C SER A 204 -3.31 -6.91 -2.07
N ARG A 205 -2.60 -5.84 -1.69
CA ARG A 205 -3.12 -4.83 -0.75
C ARG A 205 -4.17 -3.92 -1.41
N ASP A 206 -3.92 -3.55 -2.66
CA ASP A 206 -4.81 -2.68 -3.44
C ASP A 206 -6.11 -3.43 -3.83
N ASN A 207 -6.02 -4.72 -4.16
CA ASN A 207 -7.18 -5.57 -4.44
C ASN A 207 -8.05 -5.79 -3.19
N ARG A 208 -7.46 -5.95 -2.00
CA ARG A 208 -8.23 -6.11 -0.76
C ARG A 208 -8.98 -4.83 -0.40
N MET A 209 -8.36 -3.67 -0.57
CA MET A 209 -8.99 -2.38 -0.31
C MET A 209 -10.10 -2.07 -1.32
N ARG A 210 -9.90 -2.38 -2.60
CA ARG A 210 -10.94 -2.28 -3.64
C ARG A 210 -12.09 -3.26 -3.42
N PHE A 211 -11.80 -4.47 -2.95
CA PHE A 211 -12.83 -5.45 -2.57
C PHE A 211 -13.66 -4.94 -1.38
N MET A 212 -13.01 -4.43 -0.32
CA MET A 212 -13.72 -3.84 0.83
C MET A 212 -14.59 -2.64 0.43
N MET A 213 -14.09 -1.75 -0.46
CA MET A 213 -14.90 -0.64 -1.00
C MET A 213 -16.11 -1.12 -1.79
N ARG A 214 -15.98 -2.18 -2.60
CA ARG A 214 -17.13 -2.77 -3.33
C ARG A 214 -18.15 -3.36 -2.39
N VAL A 215 -17.73 -4.09 -1.36
CA VAL A 215 -18.62 -4.64 -0.33
C VAL A 215 -19.36 -3.52 0.40
N LEU A 216 -18.67 -2.45 0.78
CA LEU A 216 -19.28 -1.28 1.43
C LEU A 216 -20.34 -0.62 0.53
N LEU A 217 -20.06 -0.44 -0.76
CA LEU A 217 -21.01 0.11 -1.73
C LEU A 217 -22.26 -0.76 -1.89
N VAL A 218 -22.09 -2.09 -1.93
CA VAL A 218 -23.23 -3.02 -2.01
C VAL A 218 -24.07 -2.95 -0.72
N CYS A 219 -23.45 -2.91 0.45
CA CYS A 219 -24.18 -2.79 1.72
C CYS A 219 -24.92 -1.46 1.83
N CYS A 220 -24.32 -0.35 1.42
CA CYS A 220 -25.00 0.96 1.37
C CYS A 220 -26.20 0.95 0.38
N GLY A 221 -26.01 0.35 -0.79
CA GLY A 221 -27.09 0.19 -1.77
C GLY A 221 -28.27 -0.64 -1.25
N ALA A 222 -27.96 -1.76 -0.58
CA ALA A 222 -28.97 -2.62 0.03
C ALA A 222 -29.72 -1.90 1.17
N TYR A 223 -29.01 -1.11 1.98
CA TYR A 223 -29.61 -0.33 3.06
C TYR A 223 -30.57 0.74 2.51
N LEU A 224 -30.16 1.50 1.47
CA LEU A 224 -31.02 2.51 0.84
C LEU A 224 -32.24 1.87 0.17
N PHE A 225 -32.09 0.70 -0.44
CA PHE A 225 -33.19 -0.03 -1.05
C PHE A 225 -34.18 -0.53 -0.02
N ALA A 226 -33.71 -1.10 1.09
CA ALA A 226 -34.55 -1.54 2.20
C ALA A 226 -35.29 -0.34 2.85
N SER A 227 -34.61 0.77 3.07
CA SER A 227 -35.19 2.02 3.57
C SER A 227 -36.29 2.55 2.66
N HIS A 228 -36.07 2.51 1.33
CA HIS A 228 -37.08 2.93 0.35
C HIS A 228 -38.31 2.03 0.36
N ILE A 229 -38.13 0.71 0.49
CA ILE A 229 -39.26 -0.24 0.59
C ILE A 229 -40.06 0.03 1.87
N LEU A 230 -39.39 0.19 3.02
CA LEU A 230 -40.05 0.50 4.29
C LEU A 230 -40.86 1.80 4.21
N TRP A 231 -40.26 2.85 3.65
CA TRP A 231 -40.95 4.12 3.43
C TRP A 231 -42.18 3.97 2.54
N HIS A 232 -42.10 3.17 1.47
CA HIS A 232 -43.21 2.95 0.55
C HIS A 232 -44.34 2.13 1.21
N VAL A 233 -44.01 1.17 2.07
CA VAL A 233 -45.00 0.37 2.82
C VAL A 233 -45.71 1.24 3.85
N GLU A 234 -45.01 2.04 4.62
CA GLU A 234 -45.60 2.95 5.59
C GLU A 234 -46.46 4.04 4.93
N THR A 235 -46.01 4.62 3.82
CA THR A 235 -46.77 5.63 3.10
C THR A 235 -48.06 5.07 2.53
N ASN A 236 -48.04 3.83 1.99
CA ASN A 236 -49.27 3.16 1.49
C ASN A 236 -50.22 2.79 2.63
N ALA A 237 -49.74 2.44 3.82
CA ALA A 237 -50.57 2.18 4.98
C ALA A 237 -51.29 3.46 5.43
N THR A 238 -50.59 4.56 5.55
CA THR A 238 -51.14 5.87 5.92
C THR A 238 -52.13 6.41 4.88
N TRP A 239 -51.85 6.25 3.58
CA TRP A 239 -52.80 6.59 2.50
C TRP A 239 -54.11 5.80 2.59
N LYS A 240 -54.07 4.51 2.91
CA LYS A 240 -55.27 3.69 3.11
C LYS A 240 -56.10 4.19 4.28
N ILE A 241 -55.47 4.58 5.38
CA ILE A 241 -56.15 5.11 6.59
C ILE A 241 -56.79 6.47 6.27
N ILE A 242 -56.12 7.36 5.57
CA ILE A 242 -56.62 8.69 5.18
C ILE A 242 -57.79 8.56 4.20
N LYS A 243 -57.70 7.67 3.19
CA LYS A 243 -58.76 7.40 2.24
C LYS A 243 -60.00 6.80 2.91
N ASN A 244 -59.82 5.95 3.89
CA ASN A 244 -60.95 5.33 4.63
C ASN A 244 -61.61 6.35 5.58
N LYS A 245 -60.88 7.34 6.08
CA LYS A 245 -61.41 8.42 6.93
C LYS A 245 -62.08 9.56 6.11
N SER A 246 -61.61 9.75 4.87
CA SER A 246 -62.22 10.73 3.93
C SER A 246 -63.51 10.22 3.28
N SER A 247 -63.82 8.95 3.35
CA SER A 247 -65.06 8.40 2.78
C SER A 247 -66.27 8.38 3.74
N LYS A 248 -66.14 8.92 4.93
CA LYS A 248 -67.30 9.23 5.80
C LYS A 248 -67.72 10.66 5.51
N PRO A 249 -68.90 10.91 4.97
CA PRO A 249 -69.35 12.27 4.63
C PRO A 249 -69.55 13.03 5.94
N VAL A 250 -68.84 14.14 6.09
CA VAL A 250 -68.98 15.12 7.20
C VAL A 250 -70.37 15.84 7.13
N PHE A 251 -71.17 15.50 6.14
CA PHE A 251 -72.50 16.12 5.91
C PHE A 251 -73.63 15.64 6.81
N VAL A 252 -73.48 14.51 7.56
CA VAL A 252 -74.58 14.02 8.42
C VAL A 252 -74.73 14.86 9.67
N GLY A 253 -73.70 15.45 10.23
CA GLY A 253 -73.79 16.27 11.44
C GLY A 253 -74.40 17.67 11.27
N ILE A 254 -74.37 18.21 10.07
CA ILE A 254 -74.93 19.58 9.81
C ILE A 254 -76.44 19.49 9.49
N ALA A 255 -76.89 18.40 8.84
CA ALA A 255 -78.31 18.22 8.58
C ALA A 255 -79.13 17.97 9.87
N ASP A 256 -78.60 17.22 10.81
CA ASP A 256 -79.24 16.98 12.12
C ASP A 256 -79.23 18.23 13.01
N ALA A 257 -78.19 19.10 12.96
CA ALA A 257 -78.17 20.36 13.68
C ALA A 257 -79.14 21.42 13.15
N ILE A 258 -79.38 21.44 11.86
CA ILE A 258 -80.34 22.37 11.18
C ILE A 258 -81.78 21.89 11.47
N ASN A 259 -82.02 20.57 11.50
CA ASN A 259 -83.38 20.07 11.77
C ASN A 259 -83.75 20.23 13.26
N SER A 260 -82.84 20.14 14.21
CA SER A 260 -83.10 20.38 15.63
C SER A 260 -83.38 21.86 15.93
N GLN A 261 -82.80 22.82 15.21
CA GLN A 261 -83.14 24.23 15.35
C GLN A 261 -84.49 24.60 14.76
N ASN A 262 -84.90 23.97 13.67
CA ASN A 262 -86.23 24.23 13.08
C ASN A 262 -87.39 23.64 13.92
N THR A 263 -87.19 22.57 14.68
CA THR A 263 -88.22 22.03 15.59
C THR A 263 -88.38 22.87 16.84
N HIS A 264 -87.34 23.50 17.37
CA HIS A 264 -87.40 24.46 18.49
C HIS A 264 -88.07 25.79 18.08
N SER A 265 -87.90 26.24 16.85
CA SER A 265 -88.54 27.46 16.36
C SER A 265 -90.04 27.32 16.11
N LYS A 266 -90.52 26.14 15.69
CA LYS A 266 -91.93 25.86 15.51
C LYS A 266 -92.71 25.76 16.82
N ASN A 267 -92.14 25.17 17.85
CA ASN A 267 -92.75 25.05 19.17
C ASN A 267 -92.83 26.35 19.95
N ALA A 268 -91.95 27.33 19.64
CA ALA A 268 -91.99 28.69 20.25
C ALA A 268 -93.04 29.60 19.63
N HIS A 269 -93.57 29.31 18.40
CA HIS A 269 -94.60 30.09 17.74
C HIS A 269 -96.00 29.61 18.07
N GLU A 270 -96.23 28.34 18.48
CA GLU A 270 -97.52 27.80 18.91
C GLU A 270 -97.91 28.17 20.32
N HIS A 271 -96.99 28.50 21.22
CA HIS A 271 -97.28 28.89 22.59
C HIS A 271 -97.61 30.40 22.77
N LYS A 272 -97.52 31.23 21.70
CA LYS A 272 -97.81 32.66 21.71
C LYS A 272 -99.19 33.07 21.15
N VAL A 273 -99.98 32.10 20.67
CA VAL A 273 -101.29 32.38 20.08
C VAL A 273 -102.47 31.97 21.01
N VAL A 274 -102.25 31.43 22.24
CA VAL A 274 -103.27 30.94 23.16
C VAL A 274 -103.54 31.89 24.33
N GLU A 275 -102.88 33.03 24.46
CA GLU A 275 -103.08 33.98 25.57
C GLU A 275 -103.46 35.38 25.09
N VAL A 276 -104.54 35.53 24.29
CA VAL A 276 -105.33 36.75 24.16
C VAL A 276 -106.73 36.35 23.74
N LYS A 277 -107.54 35.95 24.66
CA LYS A 277 -108.99 36.28 24.80
C LYS A 277 -109.40 35.91 26.18
#